data_6ccbb7f812fa8264ca62488eff0673c5
#
_entry.id   6ccbb7f812fa8264ca62488eff0673c5
#
_cell.length_a   1.000
_cell.length_b   1.000
_cell.length_c   1.000
_cell.angle_alpha   90.00
_cell.angle_beta   90.00
_cell.angle_gamma   90.00
#
_symmetry.space_group_name_H-M   'P 1'
#
loop_
_entity.id
_entity.type
_entity.pdbx_description
1 polymer ?
#
loop_
_entity_poly.entity_id
_entity_poly.type
_entity_poly.pdbx_seq_one_letter_code
_entity_poly.pdbx_strand_id
1 'polypeptide(L)'
;YTSLIDFFENNEARYNALSPKKEYLWKGLEQKAIGILDSIKSCEPWFFFLHFMDLHDPLLVDKKFDSEKFGDSSYARAVSSIDYWIGKIIEKIDLKQTLLILTSDHGNLIPKDNKSISDIAPDLKLGLNVGKRIMPKSTYSVGAKLFIATRNIITKVKLANENKKLTPYEIRSRRPPFTLSLYEESIRVPLIFAGYNISSKKISHQVQNVDIFPTIAEIIKLPKKNNVTDGRNLFDTFGNKIIEKPAYLHTMPFQAMSPDDTVGIRTSKYKYFRHARDSKKNINLYDLQKDPQENH
;
A
#
# COMPACT_ATOMS: atom_id res chain seq x y z
N TYR A 1 -5.18 -26.78 4.04
CA TYR A 1 -4.63 -26.26 2.77
C TYR A 1 -5.72 -25.87 1.79
N THR A 2 -6.86 -26.54 1.75
CA THR A 2 -8.01 -26.22 0.87
C THR A 2 -8.65 -24.88 1.24
N SER A 3 -8.80 -24.55 2.52
CA SER A 3 -9.38 -23.29 2.98
C SER A 3 -8.59 -22.05 2.54
N LEU A 4 -7.26 -22.16 2.39
CA LEU A 4 -6.42 -21.08 1.90
C LEU A 4 -6.64 -20.82 0.41
N ILE A 5 -6.73 -21.90 -0.38
CA ILE A 5 -7.00 -21.83 -1.81
C ILE A 5 -8.39 -21.26 -2.05
N ASP A 6 -9.41 -21.75 -1.34
CA ASP A 6 -10.77 -21.25 -1.43
C ASP A 6 -10.87 -19.76 -1.07
N PHE A 7 -10.13 -19.30 -0.05
CA PHE A 7 -10.08 -17.89 0.32
C PHE A 7 -9.42 -17.05 -0.78
N PHE A 8 -8.33 -17.53 -1.38
CA PHE A 8 -7.66 -16.85 -2.49
C PHE A 8 -8.48 -16.86 -3.78
N GLU A 9 -9.13 -17.98 -4.10
CA GLU A 9 -9.96 -18.11 -5.30
C GLU A 9 -11.24 -17.28 -5.20
N ASN A 10 -11.85 -17.22 -4.04
CA ASN A 10 -13.06 -16.45 -3.80
C ASN A 10 -12.80 -14.99 -3.45
N ASN A 11 -11.55 -14.62 -3.14
CA ASN A 11 -11.18 -13.22 -2.92
C ASN A 11 -10.92 -12.54 -4.26
N GLU A 12 -11.99 -12.22 -4.97
CA GLU A 12 -11.96 -11.45 -6.21
C GLU A 12 -11.24 -10.09 -6.06
N ALA A 13 -11.06 -9.58 -4.84
CA ALA A 13 -10.28 -8.39 -4.57
C ALA A 13 -8.85 -8.48 -5.12
N ARG A 14 -8.28 -9.69 -5.21
CA ARG A 14 -6.97 -9.94 -5.81
C ARG A 14 -6.88 -9.51 -7.28
N TYR A 15 -7.96 -9.68 -8.04
CA TYR A 15 -7.99 -9.39 -9.48
C TYR A 15 -8.73 -8.10 -9.81
N ASN A 16 -9.34 -7.48 -8.83
CA ASN A 16 -10.35 -6.48 -9.03
C ASN A 16 -10.00 -5.10 -8.48
N ALA A 17 -8.75 -4.69 -8.59
CA ALA A 17 -8.45 -3.25 -8.57
C ALA A 17 -9.33 -2.47 -9.59
N LEU A 18 -9.89 -3.16 -10.57
CA LEU A 18 -10.81 -2.65 -11.60
C LEU A 18 -12.26 -3.12 -11.44
N SER A 19 -12.58 -4.03 -10.49
CA SER A 19 -13.94 -4.53 -10.29
C SER A 19 -14.75 -3.68 -9.32
N PRO A 20 -16.06 -3.49 -9.57
CA PRO A 20 -16.95 -2.78 -8.67
C PRO A 20 -17.26 -3.50 -7.35
N LYS A 21 -16.80 -4.76 -7.17
CA LYS A 21 -17.07 -5.58 -5.99
C LYS A 21 -15.86 -5.69 -5.06
N LYS A 22 -15.33 -4.55 -4.58
CA LYS A 22 -14.33 -4.58 -3.52
C LYS A 22 -14.94 -5.07 -2.21
N GLU A 23 -14.33 -6.07 -1.59
CA GLU A 23 -14.70 -6.51 -0.26
C GLU A 23 -13.96 -5.67 0.79
N TYR A 24 -14.70 -5.14 1.74
CA TYR A 24 -14.19 -4.34 2.85
C TYR A 24 -14.49 -5.07 4.16
N LEU A 25 -13.63 -4.92 5.17
CA LEU A 25 -13.84 -5.51 6.50
C LEU A 25 -15.23 -5.17 7.03
N TRP A 26 -15.60 -3.91 7.00
CA TRP A 26 -16.90 -3.43 7.50
C TRP A 26 -18.12 -3.75 6.62
N LYS A 27 -17.92 -4.32 5.42
CA LYS A 27 -18.99 -4.76 4.50
C LYS A 27 -19.17 -6.27 4.44
N GLY A 28 -18.72 -7.00 5.46
CA GLY A 28 -18.97 -8.43 5.58
C GLY A 28 -17.72 -9.32 5.42
N LEU A 29 -16.56 -8.78 5.04
CA LEU A 29 -15.33 -9.56 5.01
C LEU A 29 -14.94 -10.03 6.41
N GLU A 30 -15.22 -9.23 7.44
CA GLU A 30 -14.98 -9.59 8.84
C GLU A 30 -15.81 -10.83 9.23
N GLN A 31 -17.12 -10.90 8.92
CA GLN A 31 -17.95 -12.06 9.23
C GLN A 31 -17.46 -13.32 8.49
N LYS A 32 -17.02 -13.18 7.22
CA LYS A 32 -16.44 -14.29 6.47
C LYS A 32 -15.14 -14.77 7.13
N ALA A 33 -14.25 -13.85 7.50
CA ALA A 33 -13.00 -14.17 8.18
C ALA A 33 -13.24 -14.92 9.51
N ILE A 34 -14.17 -14.42 10.32
CA ILE A 34 -14.58 -15.07 11.59
C ILE A 34 -15.17 -16.45 11.32
N GLY A 35 -16.07 -16.60 10.34
CA GLY A 35 -16.65 -17.90 9.98
C GLY A 35 -15.60 -18.92 9.55
N ILE A 36 -14.58 -18.51 8.78
CA ILE A 36 -13.46 -19.36 8.40
C ILE A 36 -12.64 -19.75 9.63
N LEU A 37 -12.26 -18.79 10.48
CA LEU A 37 -11.51 -19.05 11.71
C LEU A 37 -12.26 -20.02 12.62
N ASP A 38 -13.57 -19.86 12.81
CA ASP A 38 -14.39 -20.77 13.60
C ASP A 38 -14.43 -22.20 13.00
N SER A 39 -14.32 -22.35 11.70
CA SER A 39 -14.29 -23.66 11.04
C SER A 39 -12.94 -24.36 11.11
N ILE A 40 -11.82 -23.62 11.07
CA ILE A 40 -10.46 -24.19 11.01
C ILE A 40 -9.79 -24.33 12.38
N LYS A 41 -10.27 -23.66 13.43
CA LYS A 41 -9.64 -23.69 14.76
C LYS A 41 -9.56 -25.09 15.40
N SER A 42 -10.38 -26.03 14.96
CA SER A 42 -10.34 -27.44 15.39
C SER A 42 -9.46 -28.32 14.49
N CYS A 43 -8.90 -27.77 13.41
CA CYS A 43 -8.12 -28.49 12.40
C CYS A 43 -6.65 -28.04 12.44
N GLU A 44 -5.99 -28.18 13.56
CA GLU A 44 -4.58 -27.80 13.72
C GLU A 44 -3.62 -28.78 13.01
N PRO A 45 -2.48 -28.27 12.46
CA PRO A 45 -2.12 -26.87 12.31
C PRO A 45 -2.84 -26.21 11.14
N TRP A 46 -3.14 -24.91 11.27
CA TRP A 46 -3.73 -24.11 10.18
C TRP A 46 -2.86 -22.91 9.82
N PHE A 47 -3.04 -22.41 8.60
CA PHE A 47 -2.50 -21.13 8.12
C PHE A 47 -3.62 -20.34 7.47
N PHE A 48 -3.83 -19.11 7.93
CA PHE A 48 -4.86 -18.23 7.42
C PHE A 48 -4.23 -16.93 6.92
N PHE A 49 -4.44 -16.62 5.65
CA PHE A 49 -4.03 -15.37 5.04
C PHE A 49 -5.27 -14.52 4.74
N LEU A 50 -5.31 -13.31 5.30
CA LEU A 50 -6.39 -12.36 5.10
C LEU A 50 -5.84 -11.11 4.42
N HIS A 51 -6.34 -10.81 3.21
CA HIS A 51 -6.04 -9.59 2.49
C HIS A 51 -7.30 -8.75 2.37
N PHE A 52 -7.26 -7.51 2.85
CA PHE A 52 -8.37 -6.58 2.81
C PHE A 52 -7.98 -5.29 2.09
N MET A 53 -8.98 -4.67 1.45
CA MET A 53 -8.80 -3.56 0.50
C MET A 53 -9.31 -2.23 1.06
N ASP A 54 -9.48 -2.12 2.37
CA ASP A 54 -10.11 -0.96 3.01
C ASP A 54 -9.34 0.34 2.81
N LEU A 55 -8.03 0.28 2.58
CA LEU A 55 -7.18 1.44 2.26
C LEU A 55 -6.92 1.64 0.77
N HIS A 56 -7.52 0.80 -0.09
CA HIS A 56 -7.35 0.94 -1.53
C HIS A 56 -8.37 1.91 -2.13
N ASP A 57 -7.97 2.66 -3.17
CA ASP A 57 -8.88 3.57 -3.89
C ASP A 57 -10.01 2.83 -4.65
N PRO A 58 -11.21 3.39 -4.70
CA PRO A 58 -11.66 4.56 -3.96
C PRO A 58 -11.77 4.28 -2.48
N LEU A 59 -11.21 5.18 -1.66
CA LEU A 59 -11.26 5.07 -0.21
C LEU A 59 -12.70 5.24 0.28
N LEU A 60 -13.25 4.20 0.89
CA LEU A 60 -14.59 4.22 1.48
C LEU A 60 -14.48 4.05 2.99
N VAL A 61 -15.02 5.01 3.72
CA VAL A 61 -15.02 4.98 5.18
C VAL A 61 -16.33 4.40 5.68
N ASP A 62 -16.28 3.52 6.67
CA ASP A 62 -17.46 3.06 7.40
C ASP A 62 -18.11 4.25 8.11
N LYS A 63 -19.43 4.41 7.95
CA LYS A 63 -20.21 5.51 8.56
C LYS A 63 -20.00 5.64 10.06
N LYS A 64 -19.76 4.53 10.77
CA LYS A 64 -19.47 4.51 12.21
C LYS A 64 -18.18 5.28 12.54
N PHE A 65 -17.22 5.31 11.61
CA PHE A 65 -15.92 5.93 11.78
C PHE A 65 -15.77 7.25 11.03
N ASP A 66 -16.79 7.69 10.28
CA ASP A 66 -16.72 8.91 9.48
C ASP A 66 -16.98 10.17 10.32
N SER A 67 -16.08 10.41 11.28
CA SER A 67 -16.07 11.64 12.10
C SER A 67 -14.65 11.97 12.55
N GLU A 68 -14.40 13.23 12.91
CA GLU A 68 -13.09 13.73 13.37
C GLU A 68 -12.57 13.02 14.62
N LYS A 69 -13.45 12.42 15.42
CA LYS A 69 -13.06 11.58 16.57
C LYS A 69 -12.12 10.44 16.17
N PHE A 70 -12.26 9.92 14.96
CA PHE A 70 -11.53 8.77 14.46
C PHE A 70 -10.37 9.14 13.52
N GLY A 71 -10.17 10.41 13.24
CA GLY A 71 -9.07 10.92 12.44
C GLY A 71 -9.40 12.20 11.70
N ASP A 72 -8.37 12.97 11.37
CA ASP A 72 -8.44 14.25 10.67
C ASP A 72 -8.64 14.11 9.15
N SER A 73 -8.49 12.91 8.63
CA SER A 73 -8.61 12.59 7.21
C SER A 73 -9.44 11.33 6.98
N SER A 74 -10.00 11.17 5.79
CA SER A 74 -10.69 9.94 5.42
C SER A 74 -9.78 8.71 5.52
N TYR A 75 -8.49 8.87 5.23
CA TYR A 75 -7.52 7.80 5.39
C TYR A 75 -7.34 7.40 6.87
N ALA A 76 -7.13 8.37 7.76
CA ALA A 76 -7.00 8.10 9.19
C ALA A 76 -8.27 7.43 9.77
N ARG A 77 -9.45 7.85 9.32
CA ARG A 77 -10.73 7.24 9.70
C ARG A 77 -10.86 5.80 9.19
N ALA A 78 -10.42 5.52 7.96
CA ALA A 78 -10.38 4.17 7.43
C ALA A 78 -9.41 3.27 8.22
N VAL A 79 -8.23 3.78 8.60
CA VAL A 79 -7.29 3.08 9.48
C VAL A 79 -7.93 2.75 10.83
N SER A 80 -8.64 3.70 11.44
CA SER A 80 -9.37 3.47 12.70
C SER A 80 -10.46 2.40 12.56
N SER A 81 -11.14 2.35 11.41
CA SER A 81 -12.10 1.29 11.11
C SER A 81 -11.41 -0.08 11.01
N ILE A 82 -10.29 -0.15 10.30
CA ILE A 82 -9.50 -1.39 10.15
C ILE A 82 -9.03 -1.90 11.51
N ASP A 83 -8.47 -1.02 12.34
CA ASP A 83 -8.00 -1.37 13.68
C ASP A 83 -9.10 -2.02 14.52
N TYR A 84 -10.28 -1.42 14.52
CA TYR A 84 -11.46 -1.97 15.20
C TYR A 84 -11.83 -3.38 14.69
N TRP A 85 -11.89 -3.58 13.38
CA TRP A 85 -12.31 -4.86 12.80
C TRP A 85 -11.23 -5.93 12.94
N ILE A 86 -9.95 -5.58 12.85
CA ILE A 86 -8.84 -6.49 13.17
C ILE A 86 -8.94 -6.92 14.64
N GLY A 87 -9.24 -5.98 15.56
CA GLY A 87 -9.48 -6.31 16.96
C GLY A 87 -10.56 -7.38 17.12
N LYS A 88 -11.67 -7.27 16.39
CA LYS A 88 -12.75 -8.28 16.40
C LYS A 88 -12.33 -9.65 15.88
N ILE A 89 -11.45 -9.69 14.88
CA ILE A 89 -10.89 -10.94 14.37
C ILE A 89 -9.92 -11.55 15.40
N ILE A 90 -9.08 -10.74 16.03
CA ILE A 90 -8.11 -11.18 17.04
C ILE A 90 -8.82 -11.77 18.27
N GLU A 91 -9.99 -11.26 18.66
CA GLU A 91 -10.81 -11.83 19.75
C GLU A 91 -11.18 -13.32 19.51
N LYS A 92 -11.08 -13.80 18.26
CA LYS A 92 -11.44 -15.19 17.88
C LYS A 92 -10.27 -16.17 17.90
N ILE A 93 -9.06 -15.72 18.11
CA ILE A 93 -7.85 -16.55 18.09
C ILE A 93 -7.18 -16.57 19.48
N ASP A 94 -6.55 -17.71 19.81
CA ASP A 94 -5.69 -17.79 21.00
C ASP A 94 -4.26 -17.39 20.64
N LEU A 95 -3.87 -16.18 21.00
CA LEU A 95 -2.51 -15.67 20.77
C LEU A 95 -1.40 -16.45 21.51
N LYS A 96 -1.74 -17.29 22.49
CA LYS A 96 -0.74 -18.17 23.12
C LYS A 96 -0.31 -19.31 22.20
N GLN A 97 -1.18 -19.68 21.25
CA GLN A 97 -0.96 -20.77 20.31
C GLN A 97 -0.84 -20.29 18.86
N THR A 98 -1.23 -19.06 18.58
CA THR A 98 -1.28 -18.49 17.23
C THR A 98 -0.23 -17.41 17.05
N LEU A 99 0.57 -17.53 16.00
CA LEU A 99 1.42 -16.44 15.50
C LEU A 99 0.60 -15.52 14.59
N LEU A 100 0.45 -14.28 14.99
CA LEU A 100 -0.19 -13.22 14.18
C LEU A 100 0.87 -12.36 13.52
N ILE A 101 0.72 -12.12 12.24
CA ILE A 101 1.58 -11.20 11.47
C ILE A 101 0.71 -10.18 10.76
N LEU A 102 0.98 -8.90 10.95
CA LEU A 102 0.34 -7.78 10.27
C LEU A 102 1.38 -7.04 9.43
N THR A 103 1.10 -6.89 8.14
CA THR A 103 1.93 -6.13 7.20
C THR A 103 1.09 -5.55 6.07
N SER A 104 1.74 -4.89 5.12
CA SER A 104 1.14 -4.43 3.86
C SER A 104 2.06 -4.79 2.70
N ASP A 105 1.50 -4.91 1.50
CA ASP A 105 2.21 -5.12 0.25
C ASP A 105 2.99 -3.86 -0.19
N HIS A 106 2.38 -2.68 -0.02
CA HIS A 106 2.98 -1.37 -0.27
C HIS A 106 2.33 -0.29 0.62
N GLY A 107 2.94 0.89 0.65
CA GLY A 107 2.37 2.08 1.26
C GLY A 107 1.47 2.86 0.29
N ASN A 108 1.08 4.08 0.68
CA ASN A 108 0.22 4.91 -0.15
C ASN A 108 0.64 6.37 -0.13
N LEU A 109 0.38 7.08 -1.22
CA LEU A 109 0.52 8.53 -1.33
C LEU A 109 -0.73 9.20 -0.74
N ILE A 110 -0.60 9.79 0.45
CA ILE A 110 -1.72 10.39 1.17
C ILE A 110 -1.55 11.91 1.16
N PRO A 111 -2.45 12.65 0.46
CA PRO A 111 -2.39 14.11 0.48
C PRO A 111 -2.63 14.65 1.89
N LYS A 112 -1.74 15.53 2.35
CA LYS A 112 -1.84 16.15 3.69
C LYS A 112 -3.09 17.02 3.85
N ASP A 113 -3.53 17.66 2.78
CA ASP A 113 -4.71 18.52 2.73
C ASP A 113 -5.96 17.83 2.16
N ASN A 114 -5.94 16.51 2.07
CA ASN A 114 -7.00 15.67 1.47
C ASN A 114 -7.35 16.05 0.02
N LYS A 115 -6.52 16.87 -0.66
CA LYS A 115 -6.72 17.27 -2.06
C LYS A 115 -5.88 16.44 -2.99
N SER A 116 -6.54 15.74 -3.90
CA SER A 116 -5.88 15.06 -5.01
C SER A 116 -5.81 15.99 -6.25
N ILE A 117 -5.02 15.59 -7.25
CA ILE A 117 -5.01 16.31 -8.54
C ILE A 117 -6.41 16.35 -9.17
N SER A 118 -7.23 15.33 -8.96
CA SER A 118 -8.61 15.28 -9.46
C SER A 118 -9.51 16.39 -8.89
N ASP A 119 -9.26 16.84 -7.66
CA ASP A 119 -10.04 17.87 -7.00
C ASP A 119 -9.70 19.28 -7.53
N ILE A 120 -8.49 19.43 -8.07
CA ILE A 120 -7.98 20.69 -8.64
C ILE A 120 -8.39 20.83 -10.12
N ALA A 121 -8.49 19.71 -10.81
CA ALA A 121 -8.82 19.68 -12.23
C ALA A 121 -10.31 19.93 -12.48
N PRO A 122 -10.69 20.68 -13.53
CA PRO A 122 -12.08 20.79 -13.94
C PRO A 122 -12.71 19.42 -14.20
N ASP A 123 -13.99 19.24 -13.81
CA ASP A 123 -14.70 17.96 -13.96
C ASP A 123 -14.77 17.54 -15.43
N LEU A 124 -14.16 16.40 -15.75
CA LEU A 124 -14.08 15.86 -17.11
C LEU A 124 -15.46 15.40 -17.61
N LYS A 125 -16.23 14.72 -16.75
CA LYS A 125 -17.54 14.17 -17.15
C LYS A 125 -18.54 15.29 -17.40
N LEU A 126 -18.57 16.28 -16.50
CA LEU A 126 -19.43 17.43 -16.64
C LEU A 126 -19.11 18.19 -17.93
N GLY A 127 -17.83 18.50 -18.20
CA GLY A 127 -17.41 19.23 -19.39
C GLY A 127 -17.72 18.50 -20.69
N LEU A 128 -17.47 17.18 -20.76
CA LEU A 128 -17.82 16.37 -21.93
C LEU A 128 -19.34 16.26 -22.14
N ASN A 129 -20.12 16.17 -21.06
CA ASN A 129 -21.57 16.10 -21.16
C ASN A 129 -22.19 17.45 -21.62
N VAL A 130 -21.66 18.57 -21.16
CA VAL A 130 -22.04 19.91 -21.66
C VAL A 130 -21.69 20.03 -23.14
N GLY A 131 -20.48 19.63 -23.53
CA GLY A 131 -20.06 19.62 -24.93
C GLY A 131 -21.01 18.81 -25.82
N LYS A 132 -21.45 17.63 -25.41
CA LYS A 132 -22.42 16.79 -26.13
C LYS A 132 -23.79 17.47 -26.33
N ARG A 133 -24.19 18.34 -25.40
CA ARG A 133 -25.48 19.05 -25.50
C ARG A 133 -25.43 20.27 -26.42
N ILE A 134 -24.27 20.89 -26.53
CA ILE A 134 -24.14 22.21 -27.24
C ILE A 134 -23.57 22.02 -28.64
N MET A 135 -22.75 21.01 -28.91
CA MET A 135 -22.03 20.82 -30.16
C MET A 135 -22.74 19.86 -31.11
N PRO A 136 -22.71 20.12 -32.44
CA PRO A 136 -23.16 19.17 -33.44
C PRO A 136 -22.38 17.85 -33.37
N LYS A 137 -23.03 16.71 -33.61
CA LYS A 137 -22.41 15.39 -33.56
C LYS A 137 -21.12 15.25 -34.38
N SER A 138 -21.08 15.91 -35.55
CA SER A 138 -19.92 15.92 -36.46
C SER A 138 -18.67 16.59 -35.88
N THR A 139 -18.82 17.56 -34.99
CA THR A 139 -17.71 18.32 -34.40
C THR A 139 -17.35 17.85 -32.98
N TYR A 140 -18.11 16.89 -32.43
CA TYR A 140 -17.98 16.43 -31.06
C TYR A 140 -16.56 15.90 -30.71
N SER A 141 -15.95 15.11 -31.61
CA SER A 141 -14.60 14.57 -31.40
C SER A 141 -13.53 15.65 -31.27
N VAL A 142 -13.63 16.69 -32.13
CA VAL A 142 -12.70 17.82 -32.11
C VAL A 142 -12.90 18.65 -30.84
N GLY A 143 -14.15 18.95 -30.50
CA GLY A 143 -14.48 19.68 -29.27
C GLY A 143 -14.04 18.97 -27.99
N ALA A 144 -14.20 17.65 -27.93
CA ALA A 144 -13.73 16.86 -26.80
C ALA A 144 -12.19 16.91 -26.65
N LYS A 145 -11.44 16.80 -27.77
CA LYS A 145 -9.97 16.94 -27.75
C LYS A 145 -9.53 18.32 -27.28
N LEU A 146 -10.18 19.38 -27.81
CA LEU A 146 -9.90 20.75 -27.41
C LEU A 146 -10.19 20.99 -25.93
N PHE A 147 -11.34 20.50 -25.44
CA PHE A 147 -11.70 20.59 -24.04
C PHE A 147 -10.68 19.89 -23.13
N ILE A 148 -10.25 18.68 -23.50
CA ILE A 148 -9.22 17.92 -22.73
C ILE A 148 -7.90 18.70 -22.73
N ALA A 149 -7.47 19.24 -23.87
CA ALA A 149 -6.23 20.02 -23.95
C ALA A 149 -6.31 21.28 -23.07
N THR A 150 -7.41 22.05 -23.16
CA THR A 150 -7.64 23.24 -22.33
C THR A 150 -7.70 22.89 -20.83
N ARG A 151 -8.43 21.82 -20.49
CA ARG A 151 -8.48 21.31 -19.12
C ARG A 151 -7.09 20.99 -18.58
N ASN A 152 -6.25 20.34 -19.37
CA ASN A 152 -4.88 19.97 -18.97
C ASN A 152 -4.01 21.23 -18.75
N ILE A 153 -4.16 22.26 -19.58
CA ILE A 153 -3.46 23.55 -19.40
C ILE A 153 -3.92 24.23 -18.11
N ILE A 154 -5.24 24.35 -17.90
CA ILE A 154 -5.80 24.96 -16.68
C ILE A 154 -5.32 24.20 -15.44
N THR A 155 -5.35 22.87 -15.48
CA THR A 155 -4.88 22.03 -14.37
C THR A 155 -3.39 22.28 -14.08
N LYS A 156 -2.55 22.32 -15.12
CA LYS A 156 -1.12 22.61 -14.96
C LYS A 156 -0.86 23.98 -14.33
N VAL A 157 -1.58 25.03 -14.78
CA VAL A 157 -1.41 26.39 -14.23
C VAL A 157 -1.87 26.46 -12.77
N LYS A 158 -3.02 25.87 -12.44
CA LYS A 158 -3.52 25.81 -11.06
C LYS A 158 -2.54 25.06 -10.15
N LEU A 159 -2.09 23.86 -10.57
CA LEU A 159 -1.11 23.06 -9.84
C LEU A 159 0.20 23.83 -9.64
N ALA A 160 0.72 24.49 -10.70
CA ALA A 160 1.94 25.26 -10.59
C ALA A 160 1.84 26.39 -9.55
N ASN A 161 0.68 27.05 -9.47
CA ASN A 161 0.45 28.11 -8.49
C ASN A 161 0.27 27.57 -7.06
N GLU A 162 -0.46 26.48 -6.88
CA GLU A 162 -0.62 25.85 -5.56
C GLU A 162 0.69 25.23 -5.07
N ASN A 163 1.42 24.57 -5.95
CA ASN A 163 2.68 23.90 -5.60
C ASN A 163 3.81 24.85 -5.17
N LYS A 164 3.72 26.14 -5.47
CA LYS A 164 4.73 27.14 -5.00
C LYS A 164 4.88 27.20 -3.48
N LYS A 165 3.88 26.79 -2.74
CA LYS A 165 3.85 26.84 -1.26
C LYS A 165 4.02 25.46 -0.63
N LEU A 166 4.21 24.42 -1.42
CA LEU A 166 4.25 23.04 -0.97
C LEU A 166 5.68 22.48 -1.01
N THR A 167 5.98 21.60 -0.05
CA THR A 167 7.20 20.80 -0.09
C THR A 167 7.14 19.75 -1.20
N PRO A 168 8.28 19.24 -1.68
CA PRO A 168 8.30 18.12 -2.64
C PRO A 168 7.49 16.92 -2.18
N TYR A 169 7.51 16.57 -0.90
CA TYR A 169 6.64 15.53 -0.32
C TYR A 169 5.15 15.83 -0.54
N GLU A 170 4.69 17.03 -0.20
CA GLU A 170 3.29 17.43 -0.37
C GLU A 170 2.86 17.45 -1.84
N ILE A 171 3.76 17.87 -2.75
CA ILE A 171 3.51 17.85 -4.19
C ILE A 171 3.31 16.43 -4.69
N ARG A 172 4.21 15.50 -4.34
CA ARG A 172 4.11 14.12 -4.82
C ARG A 172 2.98 13.34 -4.16
N SER A 173 2.57 13.69 -2.92
CA SER A 173 1.42 13.06 -2.26
C SER A 173 0.09 13.34 -2.96
N ARG A 174 0.00 14.42 -3.76
CA ARG A 174 -1.17 14.76 -4.58
C ARG A 174 -1.23 14.02 -5.93
N ARG A 175 -0.24 13.17 -6.24
CA ARG A 175 -0.24 12.42 -7.50
C ARG A 175 -1.46 11.51 -7.60
N PRO A 176 -1.88 11.17 -8.84
CA PRO A 176 -2.99 10.24 -9.01
C PRO A 176 -2.73 8.92 -8.28
N PRO A 177 -3.77 8.27 -7.73
CA PRO A 177 -3.66 6.91 -7.27
C PRO A 177 -3.05 6.05 -8.38
N PHE A 178 -2.33 4.98 -8.02
CA PHE A 178 -1.55 4.11 -8.92
C PHE A 178 -0.25 4.72 -9.49
N THR A 179 0.20 5.87 -9.00
CA THR A 179 1.54 6.35 -9.33
C THR A 179 2.58 5.48 -8.63
N LEU A 180 3.23 4.61 -9.40
CA LEU A 180 4.33 3.78 -8.90
C LEU A 180 5.51 4.67 -8.50
N SER A 181 6.01 4.48 -7.29
CA SER A 181 7.15 5.25 -6.79
C SER A 181 7.97 4.44 -5.78
N LEU A 182 9.25 4.81 -5.61
CA LEU A 182 10.13 4.25 -4.59
C LEU A 182 10.37 5.21 -3.42
N TYR A 183 9.53 6.23 -3.26
CA TYR A 183 9.55 7.10 -2.09
C TYR A 183 9.11 6.36 -0.82
N GLU A 184 9.56 6.85 0.36
CA GLU A 184 9.29 6.19 1.66
C GLU A 184 7.81 5.92 1.88
N GLU A 185 6.91 6.83 1.51
CA GLU A 185 5.47 6.67 1.64
C GLU A 185 4.90 5.48 0.84
N SER A 186 5.59 5.04 -0.21
CA SER A 186 5.17 3.89 -1.02
C SER A 186 5.81 2.58 -0.60
N ILE A 187 7.02 2.61 -0.01
CA ILE A 187 7.78 1.39 0.29
C ILE A 187 7.87 1.06 1.78
N ARG A 188 7.59 2.03 2.65
CA ARG A 188 7.64 1.82 4.10
C ARG A 188 6.29 1.35 4.61
N VAL A 189 6.23 0.09 4.99
CA VAL A 189 5.02 -0.58 5.48
C VAL A 189 5.18 -1.00 6.94
N PRO A 190 4.07 -1.17 7.69
CA PRO A 190 4.13 -1.77 9.02
C PRO A 190 4.55 -3.24 8.92
N LEU A 191 5.25 -3.73 9.94
CA LEU A 191 5.49 -5.15 10.13
C LEU A 191 5.43 -5.44 11.64
N ILE A 192 4.42 -6.21 12.03
CA ILE A 192 4.15 -6.57 13.42
C ILE A 192 4.06 -8.06 13.53
N PHE A 193 4.81 -8.65 14.48
CA PHE A 193 4.65 -10.02 14.91
C PHE A 193 4.07 -10.00 16.32
N ALA A 194 3.06 -10.82 16.58
CA ALA A 194 2.43 -10.94 17.88
C ALA A 194 2.01 -12.40 18.16
N GLY A 195 1.83 -12.74 19.42
CA GLY A 195 1.32 -14.04 19.84
C GLY A 195 2.40 -15.07 20.09
N TYR A 196 2.20 -16.29 19.60
CA TYR A 196 3.03 -17.46 19.92
C TYR A 196 4.53 -17.21 19.85
N ASN A 197 5.22 -17.39 20.98
CA ASN A 197 6.67 -17.23 21.14
C ASN A 197 7.22 -15.83 20.79
N ILE A 198 6.40 -14.80 20.77
CA ILE A 198 6.82 -13.44 20.51
C ILE A 198 6.92 -12.64 21.81
N SER A 199 8.11 -12.15 22.14
CA SER A 199 8.32 -11.17 23.19
C SER A 199 8.15 -9.74 22.66
N SER A 200 7.57 -8.84 23.48
CA SER A 200 7.41 -7.43 23.09
C SER A 200 8.77 -6.75 22.92
N LYS A 201 9.08 -6.35 21.70
CA LYS A 201 10.32 -5.63 21.34
C LYS A 201 10.10 -4.77 20.11
N LYS A 202 10.71 -3.57 20.09
CA LYS A 202 10.75 -2.71 18.91
C LYS A 202 12.08 -2.92 18.19
N ILE A 203 12.01 -3.26 16.90
CA ILE A 203 13.16 -3.34 16.00
C ILE A 203 13.30 -2.00 15.29
N SER A 204 14.41 -1.30 15.46
CA SER A 204 14.68 0.03 14.90
C SER A 204 15.49 0.03 13.60
N HIS A 205 16.12 -1.10 13.27
CA HIS A 205 16.86 -1.24 12.02
C HIS A 205 15.95 -1.68 10.87
N GLN A 206 16.43 -1.52 9.64
CA GLN A 206 15.72 -1.91 8.44
C GLN A 206 15.46 -3.42 8.39
N VAL A 207 14.21 -3.77 8.14
CA VAL A 207 13.73 -5.12 7.81
C VAL A 207 12.93 -5.08 6.51
N GLN A 208 12.67 -6.20 5.89
CA GLN A 208 12.01 -6.31 4.59
C GLN A 208 10.91 -7.37 4.63
N ASN A 209 9.89 -7.25 3.77
CA ASN A 209 8.82 -8.25 3.68
C ASN A 209 9.35 -9.65 3.28
N VAL A 210 10.46 -9.73 2.55
CA VAL A 210 11.12 -11.02 2.24
C VAL A 210 11.66 -11.73 3.47
N ASP A 211 11.84 -11.03 4.61
CA ASP A 211 12.29 -11.59 5.88
C ASP A 211 11.15 -12.34 6.62
N ILE A 212 9.88 -12.15 6.22
CA ILE A 212 8.71 -12.75 6.89
C ILE A 212 8.77 -14.27 6.81
N PHE A 213 8.96 -14.84 5.62
CA PHE A 213 8.97 -16.29 5.44
C PHE A 213 10.06 -17.01 6.25
N PRO A 214 11.36 -16.63 6.16
CA PRO A 214 12.39 -17.27 6.96
C PRO A 214 12.19 -17.08 8.48
N THR A 215 11.56 -15.97 8.89
CA THR A 215 11.21 -15.73 10.28
C THR A 215 10.10 -16.67 10.76
N ILE A 216 9.04 -16.83 9.97
CA ILE A 216 7.99 -17.83 10.26
C ILE A 216 8.59 -19.22 10.35
N ALA A 217 9.38 -19.61 9.36
CA ALA A 217 10.00 -20.95 9.29
C ALA A 217 10.80 -21.30 10.53
N GLU A 218 11.52 -20.33 11.09
CA GLU A 218 12.27 -20.51 12.35
C GLU A 218 11.35 -20.64 13.55
N ILE A 219 10.33 -19.78 13.69
CA ILE A 219 9.39 -19.80 14.82
C ILE A 219 8.66 -21.14 14.91
N ILE A 220 8.18 -21.67 13.79
CA ILE A 220 7.44 -22.93 13.74
C ILE A 220 8.34 -24.15 13.49
N LYS A 221 9.68 -23.95 13.53
CA LYS A 221 10.70 -24.99 13.38
C LYS A 221 10.51 -25.86 12.12
N LEU A 222 10.25 -25.20 11.00
CA LEU A 222 10.19 -25.90 9.71
C LEU A 222 11.54 -26.55 9.38
N PRO A 223 11.54 -27.77 8.83
CA PRO A 223 12.76 -28.40 8.35
C PRO A 223 13.48 -27.51 7.36
N LYS A 224 14.76 -27.23 7.62
CA LYS A 224 15.61 -26.47 6.67
C LYS A 224 15.83 -27.32 5.42
N LYS A 225 15.00 -27.16 4.40
CA LYS A 225 15.35 -27.57 3.03
C LYS A 225 16.34 -26.55 2.50
N ASN A 226 17.24 -26.96 1.57
CA ASN A 226 18.24 -26.11 0.93
C ASN A 226 17.63 -24.95 0.11
N ASN A 227 16.58 -24.34 0.60
CA ASN A 227 15.93 -23.23 -0.06
C ASN A 227 16.72 -21.96 0.24
N VAL A 228 17.45 -21.49 -0.75
CA VAL A 228 18.05 -20.15 -0.73
C VAL A 228 16.90 -19.15 -0.68
N THR A 229 16.80 -18.39 0.40
CA THR A 229 15.87 -17.27 0.52
C THR A 229 16.65 -15.97 0.49
N ASP A 230 16.11 -14.96 -0.17
CA ASP A 230 16.70 -13.60 -0.16
C ASP A 230 16.53 -12.93 1.21
N GLY A 231 15.51 -13.33 1.96
CA GLY A 231 15.22 -12.87 3.32
C GLY A 231 16.08 -13.56 4.38
N ARG A 232 16.07 -13.00 5.58
CA ARG A 232 16.73 -13.52 6.78
C ARG A 232 15.74 -13.67 7.92
N ASN A 233 16.07 -14.57 8.88
CA ASN A 233 15.32 -14.66 10.12
C ASN A 233 15.53 -13.40 10.97
N LEU A 234 14.46 -12.71 11.33
CA LEU A 234 14.51 -11.50 12.15
C LEU A 234 14.85 -11.78 13.62
N PHE A 235 14.70 -13.03 14.10
CA PHE A 235 15.03 -13.42 15.49
C PHE A 235 16.51 -13.67 15.70
N ASP A 236 17.27 -14.09 14.70
CA ASP A 236 18.74 -14.21 14.80
C ASP A 236 19.39 -12.85 15.07
N THR A 237 18.67 -11.78 14.79
CA THR A 237 19.15 -10.41 15.01
C THR A 237 18.99 -9.94 16.46
N PHE A 238 18.37 -10.73 17.34
CA PHE A 238 18.10 -10.32 18.73
C PHE A 238 19.31 -10.41 19.69
N GLY A 239 20.39 -11.07 19.31
CA GLY A 239 21.55 -11.26 20.18
C GLY A 239 22.89 -10.82 19.59
N ASN A 240 23.03 -10.69 18.29
CA ASN A 240 24.27 -10.39 17.59
C ASN A 240 24.27 -9.01 16.97
N LYS A 241 25.47 -8.46 16.69
CA LYS A 241 25.65 -7.24 15.93
C LYS A 241 25.01 -7.39 14.56
N ILE A 242 23.90 -6.68 14.33
CA ILE A 242 23.14 -6.78 13.10
C ILE A 242 23.95 -6.14 11.98
N ILE A 243 24.31 -6.95 11.00
CA ILE A 243 24.82 -6.44 9.72
C ILE A 243 23.60 -6.07 8.89
N GLU A 244 23.43 -4.77 8.64
CA GLU A 244 22.35 -4.29 7.81
C GLU A 244 22.46 -4.85 6.38
N LYS A 245 21.36 -5.42 5.86
CA LYS A 245 21.27 -5.87 4.47
C LYS A 245 20.56 -4.78 3.66
N PRO A 246 21.21 -4.20 2.63
CA PRO A 246 20.51 -3.25 1.76
C PRO A 246 19.29 -3.89 1.09
N ALA A 247 18.20 -3.13 1.00
CA ALA A 247 17.00 -3.55 0.29
C ALA A 247 17.10 -3.16 -1.18
N TYR A 248 16.92 -4.13 -2.07
CA TYR A 248 16.71 -3.86 -3.49
C TYR A 248 15.25 -3.47 -3.71
N LEU A 249 15.02 -2.44 -4.51
CA LEU A 249 13.72 -1.85 -4.79
C LEU A 249 13.44 -1.85 -6.29
N HIS A 250 12.20 -2.20 -6.67
CA HIS A 250 11.74 -2.16 -8.05
C HIS A 250 10.24 -1.87 -8.11
N THR A 251 9.81 -0.94 -8.97
CA THR A 251 8.39 -0.56 -9.06
C THR A 251 7.52 -1.64 -9.72
N MET A 252 8.07 -2.41 -10.67
CA MET A 252 7.30 -3.41 -11.45
C MET A 252 8.10 -4.71 -11.67
N PRO A 253 8.40 -5.48 -10.60
CA PRO A 253 9.32 -6.63 -10.73
C PRO A 253 8.79 -7.80 -11.58
N PHE A 254 7.46 -7.93 -11.73
CA PHE A 254 6.82 -9.10 -12.35
C PHE A 254 6.11 -8.81 -13.67
N GLN A 255 6.16 -7.58 -14.17
CA GLN A 255 5.53 -7.19 -15.43
C GLN A 255 6.58 -6.74 -16.45
N ALA A 256 6.19 -6.68 -17.72
CA ALA A 256 7.03 -6.06 -18.73
C ALA A 256 7.36 -4.64 -18.29
N MET A 257 8.64 -4.26 -18.33
CA MET A 257 9.10 -2.95 -17.88
C MET A 257 8.30 -1.82 -18.52
N SER A 258 7.64 -1.03 -17.67
CA SER A 258 7.03 0.23 -18.07
C SER A 258 8.10 1.22 -18.53
N PRO A 259 7.79 2.18 -19.44
CA PRO A 259 8.70 3.29 -19.77
C PRO A 259 9.17 4.08 -18.56
N ASP A 260 8.40 4.10 -17.47
CA ASP A 260 8.70 4.87 -16.26
C ASP A 260 9.17 4.01 -15.08
N ASP A 261 9.57 2.76 -15.34
CA ASP A 261 10.05 1.84 -14.32
C ASP A 261 11.28 2.37 -13.58
N THR A 262 11.31 2.15 -12.27
CA THR A 262 12.33 2.66 -11.37
C THR A 262 12.94 1.50 -10.57
N VAL A 263 14.26 1.51 -10.44
CA VAL A 263 15.02 0.57 -9.60
C VAL A 263 15.85 1.34 -8.59
N GLY A 264 16.06 0.74 -7.43
CA GLY A 264 16.83 1.41 -6.39
C GLY A 264 17.38 0.47 -5.33
N ILE A 265 18.09 1.07 -4.40
CA ILE A 265 18.63 0.42 -3.22
C ILE A 265 18.41 1.31 -2.00
N ARG A 266 18.07 0.69 -0.87
CA ARG A 266 17.85 1.39 0.39
C ARG A 266 18.61 0.73 1.53
N THR A 267 19.20 1.57 2.36
CA THR A 267 19.77 1.23 3.66
C THR A 267 19.03 2.03 4.75
N SER A 268 19.31 1.82 6.02
CA SER A 268 18.75 2.63 7.11
C SER A 268 19.14 4.12 7.02
N LYS A 269 20.21 4.44 6.31
CA LYS A 269 20.74 5.79 6.20
C LYS A 269 20.53 6.43 4.83
N TYR A 270 20.76 5.68 3.77
CA TYR A 270 20.71 6.20 2.41
C TYR A 270 19.74 5.45 1.53
N LYS A 271 19.11 6.17 0.61
CA LYS A 271 18.34 5.61 -0.48
C LYS A 271 18.74 6.22 -1.81
N TYR A 272 18.97 5.33 -2.77
CA TYR A 272 19.26 5.69 -4.16
C TYR A 272 18.24 5.00 -5.06
N PHE A 273 17.68 5.73 -6.01
CA PHE A 273 16.91 5.13 -7.09
C PHE A 273 16.99 5.94 -8.38
N ARG A 274 16.74 5.26 -9.49
CA ARG A 274 16.83 5.81 -10.83
C ARG A 274 15.90 5.08 -11.79
N HIS A 275 15.75 5.62 -12.99
CA HIS A 275 15.06 4.93 -14.09
C HIS A 275 15.71 3.57 -14.37
N ALA A 276 14.90 2.50 -14.56
CA ALA A 276 15.40 1.13 -14.66
C ALA A 276 16.28 0.91 -15.91
N ARG A 277 15.85 1.45 -17.06
CA ARG A 277 16.54 1.27 -18.36
C ARG A 277 17.59 2.33 -18.67
N ASP A 278 17.51 3.50 -18.07
CA ASP A 278 18.43 4.62 -18.34
C ASP A 278 19.08 5.07 -17.03
N SER A 279 20.34 4.71 -16.84
CA SER A 279 21.10 5.00 -15.63
C SER A 279 21.37 6.49 -15.39
N LYS A 280 21.13 7.34 -16.39
CA LYS A 280 21.33 8.79 -16.32
C LYS A 280 20.01 9.56 -16.07
N LYS A 281 18.87 8.86 -16.04
CA LYS A 281 17.55 9.48 -15.91
C LYS A 281 16.95 9.23 -14.53
N ASN A 282 16.27 10.24 -13.98
CA ASN A 282 15.58 10.19 -12.70
C ASN A 282 16.46 9.70 -11.54
N ILE A 283 17.68 10.21 -11.48
CA ILE A 283 18.62 9.87 -10.41
C ILE A 283 18.22 10.62 -9.14
N ASN A 284 18.02 9.88 -8.07
CA ASN A 284 17.66 10.39 -6.75
C ASN A 284 18.56 9.73 -5.70
N LEU A 285 19.09 10.55 -4.78
CA LEU A 285 19.92 10.08 -3.67
C LEU A 285 19.54 10.87 -2.42
N TYR A 286 19.10 10.19 -1.38
CA TYR A 286 18.62 10.79 -0.13
C TYR A 286 19.41 10.29 1.07
N ASP A 287 19.74 11.18 2.00
CA ASP A 287 20.15 10.86 3.37
C ASP A 287 18.89 10.80 4.26
N LEU A 288 18.34 9.62 4.46
CA LEU A 288 17.08 9.41 5.19
C LEU A 288 17.13 9.82 6.68
N GLN A 289 18.34 10.01 7.24
CA GLN A 289 18.49 10.50 8.61
C GLN A 289 18.32 12.01 8.66
N LYS A 290 18.76 12.74 7.63
CA LYS A 290 18.67 14.19 7.54
C LYS A 290 17.40 14.65 6.84
N ASP A 291 16.95 13.89 5.86
CA ASP A 291 15.77 14.16 5.03
C ASP A 291 14.85 12.93 4.95
N PRO A 292 14.15 12.58 6.04
CA PRO A 292 13.27 11.40 6.07
C PRO A 292 12.04 11.52 5.16
N GLN A 293 11.73 12.72 4.66
CA GLN A 293 10.63 12.98 3.73
C GLN A 293 11.11 13.13 2.28
N GLU A 294 12.41 12.97 2.02
CA GLU A 294 12.96 13.00 0.66
C GLU A 294 12.58 14.26 -0.13
N ASN A 295 12.76 15.40 0.51
CA ASN A 295 12.46 16.71 -0.06
C ASN A 295 13.64 17.33 -0.81
N HIS A 296 14.89 16.90 -0.53
CA HIS A 296 16.11 17.53 -1.04
C HIS A 296 17.13 16.54 -1.58
#